data_8645e599b9d96b8795cc4978276a1fc5
#
_entry.id   8645e599b9d96b8795cc4978276a1fc5
#
_cell.length_a   1.000
_cell.length_b   1.000
_cell.length_c   1.000
_cell.angle_alpha   90.00
_cell.angle_beta   90.00
_cell.angle_gamma   90.00
#
_symmetry.space_group_name_H-M   'P 1'
#
loop_
_entity.id
_entity.type
_entity.pdbx_description
1 polymer ?
#
loop_
_entity_poly.entity_id
_entity_poly.type
_entity_poly.pdbx_seq_one_letter_code
_entity_poly.pdbx_strand_id
1 'polypeptide(L)'
;MRITRYEDLIAQYENPIEHACDMKVGQVFIANGWEKPDGFCQSAWDTLSPFILALSHGAENFYDSWMKNPRSAMLSCNDGFRPVSFLVETMDEDAD
;
A
#
# COMPACT_ATOMS: atom_id res chain seq x y z
N MET A 1 5.25 8.09 23.27
CA MET A 1 4.37 7.62 22.20
C MET A 1 3.09 7.04 22.78
N ARG A 2 1.98 7.35 22.17
CA ARG A 2 0.67 6.89 22.65
C ARG A 2 0.03 5.99 21.62
N ILE A 3 -0.36 4.80 22.02
CA ILE A 3 -1.00 3.83 21.14
C ILE A 3 -2.49 3.80 21.47
N THR A 4 -3.32 4.02 20.45
CA THR A 4 -4.78 4.05 20.63
C THR A 4 -5.45 3.52 19.39
N ARG A 5 -6.75 3.28 19.46
CA ARG A 5 -7.49 2.71 18.33
C ARG A 5 -7.90 3.80 17.34
N TYR A 6 -8.03 3.41 16.10
CA TYR A 6 -8.36 4.35 15.03
C TYR A 6 -9.65 5.11 15.28
N GLU A 7 -10.67 4.44 15.79
CA GLU A 7 -11.96 5.08 16.06
C GLU A 7 -11.82 6.21 17.07
N ASP A 8 -11.00 6.00 18.09
CA ASP A 8 -10.76 7.02 19.10
C ASP A 8 -10.03 8.23 18.51
N LEU A 9 -9.07 7.96 17.63
CA LEU A 9 -8.31 9.02 17.00
C LEU A 9 -9.16 9.81 16.01
N ILE A 10 -10.02 9.14 15.26
CA ILE A 10 -10.91 9.80 14.32
C ILE A 10 -11.83 10.75 15.06
N ALA A 11 -12.43 10.30 16.15
CA ALA A 11 -13.35 11.10 16.92
C ALA A 11 -12.68 12.35 17.50
N GLN A 12 -11.42 12.24 17.88
CA GLN A 12 -10.72 13.31 18.56
C GLN A 12 -10.02 14.31 17.65
N TYR A 13 -9.52 13.85 16.50
CA TYR A 13 -8.60 14.65 15.71
C TYR A 13 -8.98 14.92 14.27
N GLU A 14 -9.86 14.12 13.70
CA GLU A 14 -10.20 14.30 12.29
C GLU A 14 -11.46 15.13 12.10
N ASN A 15 -11.41 16.08 11.17
CA ASN A 15 -12.61 16.82 10.79
C ASN A 15 -13.56 15.91 10.02
N PRO A 16 -14.88 16.12 10.13
CA PRO A 16 -15.85 15.29 9.41
C PRO A 16 -15.62 15.31 7.90
N ILE A 17 -15.62 14.12 7.29
CA ILE A 17 -15.51 13.96 5.85
C ILE A 17 -16.47 12.86 5.42
N GLU A 18 -16.91 12.91 4.17
CA GLU A 18 -17.85 11.92 3.65
C GLU A 18 -17.16 10.57 3.44
N HIS A 19 -15.95 10.60 2.89
CA HIS A 19 -15.16 9.40 2.71
C HIS A 19 -13.68 9.76 2.68
N ALA A 20 -12.85 8.82 3.10
CA ALA A 20 -11.43 9.08 3.24
C ALA A 20 -10.70 9.08 1.88
N CYS A 21 -11.10 8.20 0.98
CA CYS A 21 -10.49 8.12 -0.35
C CYS A 21 -11.40 7.35 -1.29
N ASP A 22 -11.02 7.34 -2.57
CA ASP A 22 -11.79 6.67 -3.60
C ASP A 22 -11.36 5.24 -3.86
N MET A 23 -10.39 4.75 -3.11
CA MET A 23 -9.92 3.37 -3.26
C MET A 23 -10.93 2.41 -2.68
N LYS A 24 -11.19 1.32 -3.39
CA LYS A 24 -12.20 0.34 -3.00
C LYS A 24 -11.56 -1.03 -2.82
N VAL A 25 -12.08 -1.76 -1.85
CA VAL A 25 -11.64 -3.14 -1.61
C VAL A 25 -11.82 -3.95 -2.89
N GLY A 26 -10.80 -4.71 -3.23
CA GLY A 26 -10.83 -5.57 -4.41
C GLY A 26 -10.31 -4.96 -5.69
N GLN A 27 -10.00 -3.66 -5.70
CA GLN A 27 -9.38 -3.05 -6.87
C GLN A 27 -8.00 -3.66 -7.13
N VAL A 28 -7.67 -3.80 -8.42
CA VAL A 28 -6.38 -4.33 -8.85
C VAL A 28 -5.73 -3.32 -9.78
N PHE A 29 -4.45 -3.07 -9.55
CA PHE A 29 -3.64 -2.18 -10.39
C PHE A 29 -2.39 -2.92 -10.82
N ILE A 30 -1.94 -2.64 -12.05
CA ILE A 30 -0.68 -3.16 -12.56
C ILE A 30 0.28 -1.99 -12.64
N ALA A 31 1.42 -2.12 -11.98
CA ALA A 31 2.45 -1.08 -11.97
C ALA A 31 3.69 -1.57 -12.71
N ASN A 32 4.29 -0.67 -13.47
CA ASN A 32 5.52 -0.95 -14.21
C ASN A 32 6.70 -0.29 -13.49
N GLY A 33 7.00 -0.79 -12.32
CA GLY A 33 8.15 -0.34 -11.56
C GLY A 33 8.01 1.08 -11.02
N TRP A 34 8.44 2.06 -11.80
CA TRP A 34 8.52 3.45 -11.33
C TRP A 34 7.29 4.30 -11.67
N GLU A 35 6.42 3.79 -12.52
CA GLU A 35 5.30 4.59 -13.04
C GLU A 35 4.01 4.31 -12.29
N LYS A 36 3.39 5.37 -11.78
CA LYS A 36 2.14 5.23 -11.05
C LYS A 36 1.01 4.83 -12.02
N PRO A 37 0.24 3.77 -11.71
CA PRO A 37 -0.92 3.41 -12.53
C PRO A 37 -1.96 4.53 -12.54
N ASP A 38 -2.68 4.65 -13.66
CA ASP A 38 -3.76 5.62 -13.75
C ASP A 38 -4.83 5.32 -12.70
N GLY A 39 -5.33 6.36 -12.08
CA GLY A 39 -6.38 6.21 -11.08
C GLY A 39 -5.90 5.81 -9.70
N PHE A 40 -4.61 5.58 -9.53
CA PHE A 40 -4.06 5.21 -8.24
C PHE A 40 -3.87 6.45 -7.37
N CYS A 41 -4.14 6.32 -6.08
CA CYS A 41 -3.99 7.40 -5.12
C CYS A 41 -2.53 7.85 -5.02
N GLN A 42 -2.27 9.14 -5.22
CA GLN A 42 -0.92 9.68 -5.16
C GLN A 42 -0.30 9.51 -3.77
N SER A 43 -1.08 9.72 -2.74
CA SER A 43 -0.60 9.59 -1.36
C SER A 43 -0.17 8.15 -1.06
N ALA A 44 -0.95 7.18 -1.53
CA ALA A 44 -0.57 5.77 -1.39
C ALA A 44 0.67 5.47 -2.22
N TRP A 45 0.72 5.97 -3.44
CA TRP A 45 1.88 5.76 -4.31
C TRP A 45 3.18 6.27 -3.67
N ASP A 46 3.11 7.43 -3.03
CA ASP A 46 4.28 8.01 -2.37
C ASP A 46 4.84 7.08 -1.29
N THR A 47 3.97 6.33 -0.64
CA THR A 47 4.39 5.39 0.39
C THR A 47 4.83 4.05 -0.20
N LEU A 48 4.12 3.56 -1.20
CA LEU A 48 4.33 2.22 -1.74
C LEU A 48 5.44 2.15 -2.80
N SER A 49 5.69 3.24 -3.51
CA SER A 49 6.55 3.19 -4.70
C SER A 49 7.96 2.66 -4.45
N PRO A 50 8.63 2.96 -3.33
CA PRO A 50 9.95 2.38 -3.10
C PRO A 50 9.93 0.86 -3.06
N PHE A 51 8.90 0.27 -2.46
CA PHE A 51 8.76 -1.19 -2.40
C PHE A 51 8.42 -1.77 -3.77
N ILE A 52 7.56 -1.08 -4.51
CA ILE A 52 7.18 -1.52 -5.86
C ILE A 52 8.40 -1.49 -6.78
N LEU A 53 9.18 -0.43 -6.71
CA LEU A 53 10.41 -0.33 -7.50
C LEU A 53 11.39 -1.43 -7.13
N ALA A 54 11.58 -1.66 -5.83
CA ALA A 54 12.50 -2.70 -5.37
C ALA A 54 12.05 -4.07 -5.84
N LEU A 55 10.76 -4.38 -5.70
CA LEU A 55 10.23 -5.67 -6.15
C LEU A 55 10.40 -5.85 -7.66
N SER A 56 10.20 -4.80 -8.44
CA SER A 56 10.35 -4.88 -9.89
C SER A 56 11.80 -5.11 -10.31
N HIS A 57 12.74 -4.86 -9.42
CA HIS A 57 14.17 -5.09 -9.67
C HIS A 57 14.69 -6.33 -8.94
N GLY A 58 13.82 -7.20 -8.49
CA GLY A 58 14.20 -8.49 -7.96
C GLY A 58 14.38 -8.57 -6.45
N ALA A 59 14.04 -7.51 -5.72
CA ALA A 59 14.10 -7.58 -4.26
C ALA A 59 13.11 -8.60 -3.72
N GLU A 60 13.45 -9.18 -2.58
CA GLU A 60 12.58 -10.16 -1.93
C GLU A 60 12.88 -10.23 -0.46
N ASN A 61 12.01 -10.91 0.29
CA ASN A 61 12.21 -11.19 1.70
C ASN A 61 12.31 -9.94 2.57
N PHE A 62 11.43 -8.95 2.33
CA PHE A 62 11.38 -7.77 3.18
C PHE A 62 11.14 -8.14 4.63
N TYR A 63 11.70 -7.35 5.52
CA TYR A 63 11.52 -7.52 6.96
C TYR A 63 11.80 -8.96 7.43
N ASP A 64 12.90 -9.50 6.92
CA ASP A 64 13.40 -10.78 7.38
C ASP A 64 12.41 -11.92 7.13
N SER A 65 11.91 -12.00 5.92
CA SER A 65 10.98 -13.04 5.48
C SER A 65 9.58 -12.88 6.10
N TRP A 66 9.15 -11.66 6.17
CA TRP A 66 7.83 -11.30 6.70
C TRP A 66 6.67 -11.95 5.95
N MET A 67 6.73 -11.97 4.62
CA MET A 67 5.63 -12.49 3.80
C MET A 67 5.86 -13.95 3.42
N LYS A 68 4.76 -14.71 3.35
CA LYS A 68 4.84 -16.08 2.86
C LYS A 68 5.36 -16.13 1.44
N ASN A 69 4.89 -15.22 0.57
CA ASN A 69 5.47 -15.04 -0.75
C ASN A 69 6.64 -14.07 -0.62
N PRO A 70 7.89 -14.52 -0.81
CA PRO A 70 9.04 -13.65 -0.59
C PRO A 70 9.10 -12.47 -1.55
N ARG A 71 8.39 -12.52 -2.67
CA ARG A 71 8.38 -11.45 -3.67
C ARG A 71 7.11 -10.63 -3.58
N SER A 72 6.67 -10.37 -2.37
CA SER A 72 5.49 -9.56 -2.12
C SER A 72 5.68 -8.74 -0.85
N ALA A 73 4.78 -7.79 -0.65
CA ALA A 73 4.74 -6.98 0.56
C ALA A 73 3.32 -6.55 0.85
N MET A 74 2.95 -6.56 2.11
CA MET A 74 1.67 -6.02 2.55
C MET A 74 1.92 -4.64 3.10
N LEU A 75 1.45 -3.63 2.41
CA LEU A 75 1.75 -2.24 2.72
C LEU A 75 0.47 -1.46 2.93
N SER A 76 0.59 -0.28 3.49
CA SER A 76 -0.59 0.57 3.65
C SER A 76 -0.26 1.98 3.17
N CYS A 77 -1.32 2.75 2.86
CA CYS A 77 -1.15 4.16 2.58
C CYS A 77 -0.77 4.89 3.88
N ASN A 78 -0.47 6.18 3.74
CA ASN A 78 0.00 6.98 4.86
C ASN A 78 -1.11 7.70 5.63
N ASP A 79 -2.36 7.34 5.41
CA ASP A 79 -3.47 7.90 6.19
C ASP A 79 -3.49 7.23 7.56
N GLY A 80 -3.22 8.02 8.59
CA GLY A 80 -3.15 7.50 9.95
C GLY A 80 -4.50 7.20 10.58
N PHE A 81 -5.59 7.70 9.99
CA PHE A 81 -6.92 7.45 10.53
C PHE A 81 -7.60 6.27 9.85
N ARG A 82 -7.55 6.22 8.52
CA ARG A 82 -8.24 5.19 7.75
C ARG A 82 -7.29 4.60 6.70
N PRO A 83 -6.26 3.87 7.15
CA PRO A 83 -5.31 3.32 6.20
C PRO A 83 -5.95 2.26 5.30
N VAL A 84 -5.51 2.25 4.05
CA VAL A 84 -5.89 1.22 3.09
C VAL A 84 -4.69 0.31 2.91
N SER A 85 -4.90 -0.99 3.03
CA SER A 85 -3.85 -1.99 2.85
C SER A 85 -3.79 -2.42 1.40
N PHE A 86 -2.57 -2.62 0.93
CA PHE A 86 -2.29 -3.05 -0.43
C PHE A 86 -1.40 -4.27 -0.40
N LEU A 87 -1.84 -5.33 -1.06
CA LEU A 87 -0.96 -6.48 -1.30
C LEU A 87 -0.22 -6.21 -2.61
N VAL A 88 1.08 -6.09 -2.52
CA VAL A 88 1.94 -5.85 -3.69
C VAL A 88 2.68 -7.14 -3.99
N GLU A 89 2.52 -7.64 -5.20
CA GLU A 89 3.16 -8.88 -5.62
C GLU A 89 3.87 -8.68 -6.94
N THR A 90 5.04 -9.31 -7.06
CA THR A 90 5.74 -9.32 -8.33
C THR A 90 5.03 -10.26 -9.30
N MET A 91 4.79 -9.79 -10.50
CA MET A 91 4.27 -10.62 -11.57
C MET A 91 5.42 -11.33 -12.27
N ASP A 92 5.22 -12.60 -12.55
CA ASP A 92 6.22 -13.39 -13.24
C ASP A 92 6.01 -13.24 -14.75
N GLU A 93 6.65 -12.25 -15.34
CA GLU A 93 6.54 -11.99 -16.75
C GLU A 93 7.18 -13.09 -17.61
N ASP A 94 8.14 -13.76 -17.02
CA ASP A 94 8.85 -14.81 -17.74
C ASP A 94 8.03 -16.09 -17.85
N ALA A 95 6.94 -16.14 -17.10
CA ALA A 95 6.01 -17.24 -17.23
C ALA A 95 5.32 -17.23 -18.59
N ASP A 96 5.35 -16.09 -19.25
CA ASP A 96 4.79 -15.96 -20.58
C ASP A 96 5.68 -16.53 -21.67
#